data_597e15a670f29b6d5841bc2a20ca4675
#
_entry.id   597e15a670f29b6d5841bc2a20ca4675
#
_cell.length_a   1.000
_cell.length_b   1.000
_cell.length_c   1.000
_cell.angle_alpha   90.00
_cell.angle_beta   90.00
_cell.angle_gamma   90.00
#
_symmetry.space_group_name_H-M   'P 1'
#
loop_
_entity.id
_entity.type
_entity.pdbx_description
1 polymer ?
#
loop_
_entity_poly.entity_id
_entity_poly.type
_entity_poly.pdbx_seq_one_letter_code
_entity_poly.pdbx_strand_id
1 'polypeptide(L)'
;MKQAIVARTDIGMGKGKLAAQVAHASLSAYEDTSGPDRREWKGGGQKKVVLKADGEQTLFELADIAERKGLPTAIIRDAGHTQLEPGTVTALAVGPGDERVVDEVTGDLSLY
;
A
#
# COMPACT_ATOMS: atom_id res chain seq x y z
N MET A 1 -13.68 7.59 -0.09
CA MET A 1 -12.88 6.39 0.21
C MET A 1 -11.73 6.28 -0.77
N LYS A 2 -10.55 5.98 -0.26
CA LYS A 2 -9.31 5.94 -1.04
C LYS A 2 -8.36 4.90 -0.45
N GLN A 3 -7.61 4.24 -1.32
CA GLN A 3 -6.49 3.39 -0.94
C GLN A 3 -5.20 3.98 -1.49
N ALA A 4 -4.18 4.10 -0.65
CA ALA A 4 -2.86 4.52 -1.08
C ALA A 4 -1.90 3.32 -1.01
N ILE A 5 -1.15 3.11 -2.07
CA ILE A 5 -0.17 2.03 -2.14
C ILE A 5 1.19 2.67 -2.33
N VAL A 6 2.12 2.36 -1.44
CA VAL A 6 3.46 2.94 -1.44
C VAL A 6 4.46 1.86 -1.85
N ALA A 7 5.18 2.08 -2.94
CA ALA A 7 6.16 1.13 -3.45
C ALA A 7 7.58 1.70 -3.36
N ARG A 8 8.54 0.83 -3.08
CA ARG A 8 9.96 1.21 -2.98
C ARG A 8 10.54 1.50 -4.35
N THR A 9 11.39 2.53 -4.43
CA THR A 9 12.11 2.87 -5.65
C THR A 9 13.56 2.43 -5.63
N ASP A 10 14.08 1.99 -4.46
CA ASP A 10 15.50 1.71 -4.25
C ASP A 10 15.93 0.27 -4.54
N ILE A 11 14.99 -0.63 -4.85
CA ILE A 11 15.27 -2.06 -5.03
C ILE A 11 15.17 -2.54 -6.48
N GLY A 12 15.00 -1.64 -7.43
CA GLY A 12 15.12 -1.96 -8.84
C GLY A 12 14.07 -2.90 -9.40
N MET A 13 12.82 -2.79 -8.98
CA MET A 13 11.73 -3.60 -9.54
C MET A 13 11.40 -3.16 -10.97
N GLY A 14 11.33 -4.14 -11.89
CA GLY A 14 10.79 -3.89 -13.23
C GLY A 14 9.28 -3.65 -13.18
N LYS A 15 8.72 -3.17 -14.28
CA LYS A 15 7.30 -2.77 -14.36
C LYS A 15 6.33 -3.88 -13.96
N GLY A 16 6.56 -5.09 -14.47
CA GLY A 16 5.70 -6.24 -14.16
C GLY A 16 5.77 -6.62 -12.69
N LYS A 17 6.97 -6.66 -12.12
CA LYS A 17 7.18 -6.92 -10.70
C LYS A 17 6.50 -5.87 -9.84
N LEU A 18 6.68 -4.60 -10.15
CA LEU A 18 6.05 -3.49 -9.46
C LEU A 18 4.52 -3.63 -9.48
N ALA A 19 3.96 -3.89 -10.65
CA ALA A 19 2.50 -4.05 -10.80
C ALA A 19 1.98 -5.19 -9.93
N ALA A 20 2.66 -6.33 -9.89
CA ALA A 20 2.27 -7.47 -9.07
C ALA A 20 2.31 -7.14 -7.58
N GLN A 21 3.38 -6.48 -7.13
CA GLN A 21 3.51 -6.10 -5.71
C GLN A 21 2.44 -5.10 -5.29
N VAL A 22 2.12 -4.13 -6.15
CA VAL A 22 1.04 -3.17 -5.91
C VAL A 22 -0.30 -3.89 -5.82
N ALA A 23 -0.58 -4.82 -6.71
CA ALA A 23 -1.81 -5.61 -6.69
C ALA A 23 -1.93 -6.45 -5.42
N HIS A 24 -0.83 -7.10 -4.99
CA HIS A 24 -0.80 -7.84 -3.74
C HIS A 24 -1.13 -6.96 -2.54
N ALA A 25 -0.53 -5.77 -2.48
CA ALA A 25 -0.76 -4.83 -1.38
C ALA A 25 -2.23 -4.38 -1.35
N SER A 26 -2.78 -4.04 -2.52
CA SER A 26 -4.17 -3.61 -2.63
C SER A 26 -5.13 -4.70 -2.12
N LEU A 27 -4.94 -5.93 -2.55
CA LEU A 27 -5.80 -7.04 -2.16
C LEU A 27 -5.68 -7.35 -0.67
N SER A 28 -4.46 -7.41 -0.14
CA SER A 28 -4.25 -7.74 1.27
C SER A 28 -4.90 -6.71 2.20
N ALA A 29 -4.76 -5.42 1.90
CA ALA A 29 -5.42 -4.39 2.70
C ALA A 29 -6.94 -4.42 2.55
N TYR A 30 -7.44 -4.72 1.36
CA TYR A 30 -8.86 -4.90 1.12
C TYR A 30 -9.43 -6.04 1.97
N GLU A 31 -8.72 -7.15 2.07
CA GLU A 31 -9.14 -8.29 2.90
C GLU A 31 -9.22 -7.95 4.38
N ASP A 32 -8.42 -6.97 4.83
CA ASP A 32 -8.39 -6.50 6.21
C ASP A 32 -9.41 -5.38 6.47
N THR A 33 -10.23 -5.04 5.49
CA THR A 33 -11.18 -3.93 5.52
C THR A 33 -12.56 -4.44 5.94
N SER A 34 -13.32 -3.64 6.71
CA SER A 34 -14.69 -3.99 7.08
C SER A 34 -15.61 -4.12 5.86
N GLY A 35 -16.66 -4.92 6.00
CA GLY A 35 -17.63 -5.11 4.91
C GLY A 35 -18.25 -3.79 4.41
N PRO A 36 -18.74 -2.91 5.31
CA PRO A 36 -19.28 -1.62 4.89
C PRO A 36 -18.29 -0.77 4.10
N ASP A 37 -17.04 -0.68 4.55
CA ASP A 37 -16.01 0.11 3.87
C ASP A 37 -15.60 -0.51 2.55
N ARG A 38 -15.54 -1.84 2.45
CA ARG A 38 -15.32 -2.52 1.16
C ARG A 38 -16.40 -2.13 0.14
N ARG A 39 -17.66 -2.18 0.55
CA ARG A 39 -18.78 -1.85 -0.34
C ARG A 39 -18.74 -0.40 -0.79
N GLU A 40 -18.46 0.51 0.14
CA GLU A 40 -18.38 1.93 -0.19
C GLU A 40 -17.25 2.22 -1.17
N TRP A 41 -16.07 1.66 -0.92
CA TRP A 41 -14.92 1.86 -1.79
C TRP A 41 -15.14 1.27 -3.18
N LYS A 42 -15.66 0.04 -3.27
CA LYS A 42 -15.96 -0.59 -4.55
C LYS A 42 -17.04 0.18 -5.30
N GLY A 43 -18.10 0.58 -4.61
CA GLY A 43 -19.19 1.35 -5.21
C GLY A 43 -18.75 2.72 -5.70
N GLY A 44 -17.74 3.31 -5.09
CA GLY A 44 -17.16 4.60 -5.48
C GLY A 44 -16.07 4.51 -6.55
N GLY A 45 -15.82 3.31 -7.11
CA GLY A 45 -14.87 3.14 -8.21
C GLY A 45 -13.49 2.63 -7.80
N GLN A 46 -13.30 2.20 -6.56
CA GLN A 46 -12.03 1.63 -6.07
C GLN A 46 -10.85 2.60 -6.24
N LYS A 47 -11.03 3.85 -5.85
CA LYS A 47 -9.98 4.87 -5.98
C LYS A 47 -8.66 4.42 -5.35
N LYS A 48 -7.59 4.42 -6.13
CA LYS A 48 -6.24 4.07 -5.72
C LYS A 48 -5.24 5.09 -6.20
N VAL A 49 -4.20 5.31 -5.42
CA VAL A 49 -3.01 6.02 -5.87
C VAL A 49 -1.79 5.19 -5.57
N VAL A 50 -0.81 5.22 -6.45
CA VAL A 50 0.48 4.55 -6.23
C VAL A 50 1.53 5.62 -6.01
N LEU A 51 2.18 5.55 -4.86
CA LEU A 51 3.13 6.53 -4.38
C LEU A 51 4.50 5.86 -4.26
N LYS A 52 5.55 6.65 -4.19
CA LYS A 52 6.91 6.13 -4.08
C LYS A 52 7.56 6.48 -2.75
N ALA A 53 8.42 5.57 -2.29
CA ALA A 53 9.29 5.78 -1.14
C ALA A 53 10.67 5.20 -1.46
N ASP A 54 11.71 5.75 -0.86
CA ASP A 54 13.09 5.40 -1.19
C ASP A 54 13.73 4.37 -0.24
N GLY A 55 12.95 3.74 0.63
CA GLY A 55 13.49 2.73 1.53
C GLY A 55 12.41 2.03 2.36
N GLU A 56 12.76 0.87 2.94
CA GLU A 56 11.82 0.10 3.75
C GLU A 56 11.46 0.78 5.06
N GLN A 57 12.38 1.57 5.64
CA GLN A 57 12.12 2.26 6.89
C GLN A 57 10.90 3.18 6.79
N THR A 58 10.79 3.89 5.67
CA THR A 58 9.63 4.75 5.41
C THR A 58 8.33 3.94 5.39
N LEU A 59 8.36 2.74 4.78
CA LEU A 59 7.17 1.90 4.75
C LEU A 59 6.74 1.47 6.15
N PHE A 60 7.68 1.08 7.01
CA PHE A 60 7.37 0.70 8.39
C PHE A 60 6.82 1.87 9.20
N GLU A 61 7.39 3.05 9.04
CA GLU A 61 6.92 4.25 9.73
C GLU A 61 5.49 4.63 9.31
N LEU A 62 5.20 4.58 8.02
CA LEU A 62 3.87 4.86 7.50
C LEU A 62 2.85 3.82 7.96
N ALA A 63 3.25 2.54 7.97
CA ALA A 63 2.38 1.46 8.44
C ALA A 63 1.99 1.66 9.90
N ASP A 64 2.95 2.05 10.76
CA ASP A 64 2.69 2.31 12.16
C ASP A 64 1.70 3.46 12.34
N ILE A 65 1.87 4.55 11.60
CA ILE A 65 0.94 5.69 11.65
C ILE A 65 -0.45 5.26 11.20
N ALA A 66 -0.54 4.51 10.09
CA ALA A 66 -1.82 4.06 9.56
C ALA A 66 -2.57 3.16 10.54
N GLU A 67 -1.86 2.24 11.18
CA GLU A 67 -2.44 1.34 12.18
C GLU A 67 -2.98 2.12 13.38
N ARG A 68 -2.24 3.11 13.85
CA ARG A 68 -2.68 3.98 14.96
C ARG A 68 -3.94 4.76 14.61
N LYS A 69 -4.15 5.07 13.34
CA LYS A 69 -5.36 5.75 12.86
C LYS A 69 -6.51 4.79 12.57
N GLY A 70 -6.32 3.51 12.79
CA GLY A 70 -7.34 2.50 12.56
C GLY A 70 -7.59 2.18 11.09
N LEU A 71 -6.66 2.51 10.21
CA LEU A 71 -6.78 2.21 8.79
C LEU A 71 -6.34 0.77 8.49
N PRO A 72 -7.00 0.09 7.54
CA PRO A 72 -6.46 -1.16 7.00
C PRO A 72 -5.05 -0.94 6.49
N THR A 73 -4.14 -1.86 6.80
CA THR A 73 -2.72 -1.70 6.50
C THR A 73 -2.14 -3.07 6.12
N ALA A 74 -1.38 -3.12 5.03
CA ALA A 74 -0.73 -4.36 4.59
C ALA A 74 0.67 -4.07 4.09
N ILE A 75 1.66 -4.75 4.66
CA ILE A 75 3.04 -4.74 4.17
C ILE A 75 3.25 -5.98 3.33
N ILE A 76 3.83 -5.81 2.14
CA ILE A 76 4.08 -6.90 1.21
C ILE A 76 5.57 -7.21 1.20
N ARG A 77 5.88 -8.51 1.30
CA ARG A 77 7.24 -9.03 1.21
C ARG A 77 7.35 -9.89 -0.04
N ASP A 78 8.50 -9.85 -0.69
CA ASP A 78 8.74 -10.69 -1.85
C ASP A 78 8.77 -12.16 -1.43
N ALA A 79 8.14 -13.02 -2.23
CA ALA A 79 8.07 -14.46 -1.95
C ALA A 79 9.37 -15.23 -2.28
N GLY A 80 10.36 -14.56 -2.89
CA GLY A 80 11.63 -15.19 -3.24
C GLY A 80 11.65 -15.86 -4.61
N HIS A 81 10.65 -15.60 -5.45
CA HIS A 81 10.58 -16.14 -6.81
C HIS A 81 11.17 -15.19 -7.86
N THR A 82 11.88 -14.17 -7.40
CA THR A 82 12.44 -13.12 -8.25
C THR A 82 13.92 -12.91 -7.91
N GLN A 83 14.51 -11.83 -8.44
CA GLN A 83 15.89 -11.44 -8.15
C GLN A 83 16.07 -10.85 -6.76
N LEU A 84 14.98 -10.52 -6.05
CA LEU A 84 15.06 -9.98 -4.70
C LEU A 84 15.25 -11.11 -3.67
N GLU A 85 15.92 -10.79 -2.57
CA GLU A 85 16.04 -11.70 -1.44
C GLU A 85 14.65 -12.05 -0.89
N PRO A 86 14.40 -13.33 -0.53
CA PRO A 86 13.12 -13.71 0.08
C PRO A 86 12.83 -12.86 1.32
N GLY A 87 11.60 -12.37 1.41
CA GLY A 87 11.17 -11.54 2.53
C GLY A 87 11.49 -10.06 2.40
N THR A 88 12.10 -9.61 1.30
CA THR A 88 12.33 -8.19 1.04
C THR A 88 10.99 -7.45 1.02
N VAL A 89 10.88 -6.40 1.84
CA VAL A 89 9.69 -5.54 1.84
C VAL A 89 9.65 -4.73 0.55
N THR A 90 8.54 -4.78 -0.17
CA THR A 90 8.43 -4.14 -1.49
C THR A 90 7.40 -3.02 -1.53
N ALA A 91 6.28 -3.19 -0.82
CA ALA A 91 5.16 -2.27 -0.90
C ALA A 91 4.35 -2.27 0.39
N LEU A 92 3.57 -1.21 0.56
CA LEU A 92 2.64 -1.02 1.66
C LEU A 92 1.32 -0.54 1.05
N ALA A 93 0.19 -1.05 1.53
CA ALA A 93 -1.11 -0.44 1.24
C ALA A 93 -1.72 0.11 2.52
N VAL A 94 -2.33 1.27 2.39
CA VAL A 94 -3.05 1.99 3.45
C VAL A 94 -4.47 2.25 2.95
N GLY A 95 -5.45 1.77 3.66
CA GLY A 95 -6.85 1.85 3.24
C GLY A 95 -7.30 0.60 2.49
N PRO A 96 -8.56 0.60 1.95
CA PRO A 96 -9.41 1.77 1.77
C PRO A 96 -9.93 2.36 3.08
N GLY A 97 -10.03 3.67 3.09
CA GLY A 97 -10.54 4.43 4.22
C GLY A 97 -10.95 5.84 3.78
N ASP A 98 -11.42 6.63 4.75
CA ASP A 98 -11.75 8.03 4.50
C ASP A 98 -10.55 8.73 3.85
N GLU A 99 -10.79 9.42 2.75
CA GLU A 99 -9.72 10.01 1.95
C GLU A 99 -8.85 10.97 2.75
N ARG A 100 -9.46 11.78 3.61
CA ARG A 100 -8.73 12.72 4.44
C ARG A 100 -7.80 12.01 5.43
N VAL A 101 -8.27 10.92 6.03
CA VAL A 101 -7.48 10.16 7.00
C VAL A 101 -6.31 9.44 6.29
N VAL A 102 -6.56 8.86 5.12
CA VAL A 102 -5.50 8.25 4.30
C VAL A 102 -4.45 9.32 3.93
N ASP A 103 -4.89 10.51 3.54
CA ASP A 103 -3.97 11.59 3.17
C ASP A 103 -3.14 12.10 4.36
N GLU A 104 -3.64 12.00 5.57
CA GLU A 104 -2.84 12.33 6.77
C GLU A 104 -1.62 11.41 6.88
N VAL A 105 -1.69 10.20 6.37
CA VAL A 105 -0.59 9.24 6.40
C VAL A 105 0.35 9.41 5.19
N THR A 106 -0.20 9.50 3.99
CA THR A 106 0.57 9.39 2.75
C THR A 106 0.55 10.64 1.87
N GLY A 107 -0.13 11.70 2.29
CA GLY A 107 -0.36 12.88 1.44
C GLY A 107 0.87 13.64 1.02
N ASP A 108 1.98 13.49 1.74
CA ASP A 108 3.23 14.18 1.43
C ASP A 108 4.12 13.41 0.44
N LEU A 109 3.73 12.20 0.07
CA LEU A 109 4.53 11.38 -0.86
C LEU A 109 4.20 11.72 -2.31
N SER A 110 5.19 11.56 -3.17
CA SER A 110 5.04 11.78 -4.61
C SER A 110 4.40 10.57 -5.30
N LEU A 111 3.66 10.84 -6.36
CA LEU A 111 3.15 9.79 -7.24
C LEU A 111 4.33 9.02 -7.85
N TYR A 112 4.14 7.73 -7.97
CA TYR A 112 5.17 6.83 -8.52
C TYR A 112 5.45 7.09 -10.00
#